data_1ae1db2ec9d306b5db50a28ccd685cef
#
_entry.id   1ae1db2ec9d306b5db50a28ccd685cef
#
_cell.length_a   1.000
_cell.length_b   1.000
_cell.length_c   1.000
_cell.angle_alpha   90.00
_cell.angle_beta   90.00
_cell.angle_gamma   90.00
#
_symmetry.space_group_name_H-M   'P 1'
#
loop_
_entity.id
_entity.type
_entity.pdbx_description
1 polymer ?
#
loop_
_entity_poly.entity_id
_entity_poly.type
_entity_poly.pdbx_seq_one_letter_code
_entity_poly.pdbx_strand_id
1 'polypeptide(L)'
;MSDQDLVSVQVEIRPSVPSSVLRWLRAALDGSPIPAAFDVEVFDGDALESAAFLLGRPHARLEPHDDGWLLSLQCVAHDDLRPGLFALLLAVAPSSVDGLVATSRPVLGDSGPDLYFAQSGTLFVGPLGETPMAVVADPANGPAWQDAAP
;
A
#
# COMPACT_ATOMS: atom_id res chain seq x y z
N MET A 1 -19.05 17.89 -2.93
CA MET A 1 -18.26 17.20 -1.90
C MET A 1 -17.17 16.39 -2.57
N SER A 2 -15.96 16.46 -2.07
CA SER A 2 -14.84 15.76 -2.70
C SER A 2 -14.70 14.36 -2.11
N ASP A 3 -14.62 13.36 -3.00
CA ASP A 3 -14.33 11.98 -2.63
C ASP A 3 -12.86 11.65 -2.89
N GLN A 4 -12.00 12.66 -2.89
CA GLN A 4 -10.59 12.50 -3.18
C GLN A 4 -9.75 12.57 -1.91
N ASP A 5 -8.72 11.75 -1.88
CA ASP A 5 -7.73 11.70 -0.81
C ASP A 5 -6.36 12.09 -1.34
N LEU A 6 -5.61 12.80 -0.53
CA LEU A 6 -4.17 12.98 -0.75
C LEU A 6 -3.46 11.78 -0.16
N VAL A 7 -2.79 11.01 -1.02
CA VAL A 7 -2.10 9.78 -0.65
C VAL A 7 -0.61 9.98 -0.78
N SER A 8 0.13 9.62 0.25
CA SER A 8 1.58 9.65 0.24
C SER A 8 2.10 8.30 0.72
N VAL A 9 2.94 7.65 -0.08
CA VAL A 9 3.54 6.35 0.22
C VAL A 9 5.04 6.49 0.18
N GLN A 10 5.72 5.96 1.19
CA GLN A 10 7.17 5.89 1.21
C GLN A 10 7.57 4.65 2.00
N VAL A 11 7.98 3.60 1.28
CA VAL A 11 8.28 2.29 1.85
C VAL A 11 9.71 1.92 1.57
N GLU A 12 10.49 1.69 2.63
CA GLU A 12 11.81 1.08 2.50
C GLU A 12 11.62 -0.44 2.46
N ILE A 13 11.99 -1.04 1.34
CA ILE A 13 11.80 -2.47 1.09
C ILE A 13 13.13 -3.18 1.29
N ARG A 14 13.13 -4.24 2.11
CA ARG A 14 14.32 -5.02 2.40
C ARG A 14 14.77 -5.83 1.19
N PRO A 15 16.08 -6.13 1.09
CA PRO A 15 16.60 -6.93 -0.04
C PRO A 15 16.02 -8.35 -0.07
N SER A 16 15.46 -8.84 1.03
CA SER A 16 14.81 -10.16 1.09
C SER A 16 13.45 -10.22 0.43
N VAL A 17 12.97 -9.11 -0.15
CA VAL A 17 11.67 -9.07 -0.81
C VAL A 17 11.57 -10.15 -1.88
N PRO A 18 10.44 -10.88 -1.96
CA PRO A 18 10.26 -11.88 -3.03
C PRO A 18 10.35 -11.25 -4.41
N SER A 19 10.97 -11.97 -5.35
CA SER A 19 11.12 -11.48 -6.72
C SER A 19 9.78 -11.28 -7.42
N SER A 20 8.76 -12.04 -7.03
CA SER A 20 7.41 -11.88 -7.57
C SER A 20 6.81 -10.52 -7.22
N VAL A 21 7.05 -10.03 -6.00
CA VAL A 21 6.59 -8.71 -5.57
C VAL A 21 7.29 -7.61 -6.37
N LEU A 22 8.62 -7.70 -6.52
CA LEU A 22 9.37 -6.73 -7.32
C LEU A 22 8.92 -6.71 -8.77
N ARG A 23 8.69 -7.87 -9.38
CA ARG A 23 8.21 -7.94 -10.76
C ARG A 23 6.84 -7.30 -10.91
N TRP A 24 5.96 -7.54 -9.97
CA TRP A 24 4.63 -6.93 -9.98
C TRP A 24 4.72 -5.40 -9.85
N LEU A 25 5.54 -4.91 -8.90
CA LEU A 25 5.73 -3.46 -8.73
C LEU A 25 6.27 -2.82 -10.00
N ARG A 26 7.28 -3.42 -10.62
CA ARG A 26 7.87 -2.88 -11.85
C ARG A 26 6.89 -2.89 -13.00
N ALA A 27 6.12 -3.96 -13.16
CA ALA A 27 5.11 -4.04 -14.21
C ALA A 27 4.05 -2.96 -14.02
N ALA A 28 3.58 -2.77 -12.80
CA ALA A 28 2.58 -1.75 -12.51
C ALA A 28 3.12 -0.34 -12.75
N LEU A 29 4.38 -0.07 -12.36
CA LEU A 29 5.02 1.23 -12.59
C LEU A 29 5.21 1.52 -14.07
N ASP A 30 5.50 0.50 -14.87
CA ASP A 30 5.71 0.63 -16.30
C ASP A 30 4.41 0.62 -17.11
N GLY A 31 3.28 0.35 -16.46
CA GLY A 31 2.01 0.16 -17.17
C GLY A 31 1.95 -1.14 -17.98
N SER A 32 2.81 -2.09 -17.67
CA SER A 32 2.86 -3.40 -18.34
C SER A 32 1.83 -4.36 -17.75
N PRO A 33 1.45 -5.44 -18.47
CA PRO A 33 0.57 -6.45 -17.89
C PRO A 33 1.15 -7.05 -16.61
N ILE A 34 0.30 -7.31 -15.63
CA ILE A 34 0.71 -7.88 -14.36
C ILE A 34 1.19 -9.32 -14.58
N PRO A 35 2.39 -9.69 -14.06
CA PRO A 35 2.88 -11.05 -14.22
C PRO A 35 1.95 -12.10 -13.60
N ALA A 36 1.69 -13.18 -14.32
CA ALA A 36 0.83 -14.26 -13.86
C ALA A 36 1.40 -14.99 -12.64
N ALA A 37 2.69 -14.88 -12.40
CA ALA A 37 3.36 -15.54 -11.28
C ALA A 37 3.17 -14.80 -9.94
N PHE A 38 2.57 -13.62 -9.95
CA PHE A 38 2.27 -12.93 -8.70
C PHE A 38 1.13 -13.66 -7.99
N ASP A 39 1.37 -14.04 -6.73
CA ASP A 39 0.37 -14.74 -5.95
C ASP A 39 -0.71 -13.76 -5.50
N VAL A 40 -1.89 -13.89 -6.08
CA VAL A 40 -3.01 -12.98 -5.84
C VAL A 40 -4.13 -13.63 -5.04
N GLU A 41 -3.89 -14.82 -4.48
CA GLU A 41 -4.96 -15.56 -3.79
C GLU A 41 -5.56 -14.80 -2.61
N VAL A 42 -4.78 -13.90 -2.00
CA VAL A 42 -5.22 -13.13 -0.85
C VAL A 42 -5.84 -11.78 -1.24
N PHE A 43 -5.89 -11.46 -2.53
CA PHE A 43 -6.41 -10.18 -2.99
C PHE A 43 -7.50 -10.36 -4.03
N ASP A 44 -8.47 -9.48 -3.96
CA ASP A 44 -9.45 -9.29 -5.01
C ASP A 44 -8.74 -8.72 -6.25
N GLY A 45 -9.11 -9.22 -7.44
CA GLY A 45 -8.56 -8.71 -8.70
C GLY A 45 -8.78 -7.22 -8.91
N ASP A 46 -9.92 -6.69 -8.47
CA ASP A 46 -10.21 -5.26 -8.57
C ASP A 46 -9.27 -4.44 -7.67
N ALA A 47 -8.94 -4.95 -6.50
CA ALA A 47 -7.99 -4.29 -5.61
C ALA A 47 -6.60 -4.23 -6.22
N LEU A 48 -6.17 -5.31 -6.88
CA LEU A 48 -4.87 -5.33 -7.57
C LEU A 48 -4.84 -4.39 -8.77
N GLU A 49 -5.93 -4.29 -9.52
CA GLU A 49 -6.03 -3.31 -10.61
C GLU A 49 -5.96 -1.89 -10.08
N SER A 50 -6.63 -1.60 -8.96
CA SER A 50 -6.58 -0.29 -8.32
C SER A 50 -5.17 0.02 -7.83
N ALA A 51 -4.47 -0.96 -7.26
CA ALA A 51 -3.08 -0.80 -6.85
C ALA A 51 -2.17 -0.50 -8.04
N ALA A 52 -2.35 -1.21 -9.14
CA ALA A 52 -1.59 -0.97 -10.36
C ALA A 52 -1.87 0.43 -10.93
N PHE A 53 -3.12 0.88 -10.84
CA PHE A 53 -3.48 2.24 -11.26
C PHE A 53 -2.76 3.30 -10.44
N LEU A 54 -2.66 3.11 -9.12
CA LEU A 54 -1.91 4.02 -8.25
C LEU A 54 -0.43 4.04 -8.61
N LEU A 55 0.17 2.87 -8.85
CA LEU A 55 1.59 2.77 -9.21
C LEU A 55 1.88 3.31 -10.60
N GLY A 56 0.91 3.35 -11.49
CA GLY A 56 1.07 3.91 -12.83
C GLY A 56 1.10 5.44 -12.88
N ARG A 57 1.02 6.11 -11.74
CA ARG A 57 1.06 7.58 -11.69
C ARG A 57 2.46 8.10 -12.01
N PRO A 58 2.58 9.31 -12.60
CA PRO A 58 3.88 9.85 -13.00
C PRO A 58 4.89 10.03 -11.85
N HIS A 59 4.41 10.17 -10.62
CA HIS A 59 5.28 10.41 -9.47
C HIS A 59 5.61 9.14 -8.69
N ALA A 60 5.11 7.98 -9.12
CA ALA A 60 5.44 6.71 -8.48
C ALA A 60 6.82 6.24 -8.92
N ARG A 61 7.66 5.83 -7.97
CA ARG A 61 9.03 5.41 -8.23
C ARG A 61 9.43 4.24 -7.36
N LEU A 62 10.25 3.38 -7.92
CA LEU A 62 10.93 2.31 -7.19
C LEU A 62 12.41 2.45 -7.49
N GLU A 63 13.20 2.83 -6.50
CA GLU A 63 14.62 3.12 -6.66
C GLU A 63 15.46 2.24 -5.74
N PRO A 64 16.68 1.88 -6.13
CA PRO A 64 17.61 1.24 -5.20
C PRO A 64 17.87 2.16 -4.00
N HIS A 65 17.86 1.58 -2.79
CA HIS A 65 18.07 2.32 -1.55
C HIS A 65 18.75 1.42 -0.53
N ASP A 66 19.92 1.81 -0.07
CA ASP A 66 20.78 0.95 0.75
C ASP A 66 20.94 -0.41 0.04
N ASP A 67 20.67 -1.52 0.72
CA ASP A 67 20.76 -2.85 0.12
C ASP A 67 19.43 -3.30 -0.50
N GLY A 68 18.37 -2.52 -0.35
CA GLY A 68 17.04 -2.85 -0.84
C GLY A 68 16.51 -1.81 -1.81
N TRP A 69 15.28 -1.38 -1.58
CA TRP A 69 14.55 -0.51 -2.49
C TRP A 69 13.77 0.54 -1.72
N LEU A 70 13.49 1.65 -2.37
CA LEU A 70 12.57 2.67 -1.86
C LEU A 70 11.43 2.83 -2.84
N LEU A 71 10.21 2.53 -2.40
CA LEU A 71 9.00 2.79 -3.16
C LEU A 71 8.41 4.12 -2.68
N SER A 72 8.21 5.04 -3.60
CA SER A 72 7.60 6.33 -3.27
C SER A 72 6.49 6.67 -4.25
N LEU A 73 5.42 7.25 -3.74
CA LEU A 73 4.24 7.62 -4.49
C LEU A 73 3.57 8.78 -3.76
N GLN A 74 3.17 9.80 -4.49
CA GLN A 74 2.37 10.87 -3.95
C GLN A 74 1.35 11.30 -4.99
N CYS A 75 0.06 11.27 -4.65
CA CYS A 75 -0.98 11.63 -5.60
C CYS A 75 -2.25 12.02 -4.88
N VAL A 76 -3.15 12.63 -5.63
CA VAL A 76 -4.55 12.78 -5.24
C VAL A 76 -5.31 11.66 -5.93
N ALA A 77 -6.03 10.86 -5.17
CA ALA A 77 -6.73 9.69 -5.68
C ALA A 77 -8.17 9.68 -5.18
N HIS A 78 -9.07 9.20 -6.03
CA HIS A 78 -10.46 8.98 -5.65
C HIS A 78 -10.52 7.91 -4.55
N ASP A 79 -11.49 8.00 -3.64
CA ASP A 79 -11.62 7.04 -2.54
C ASP A 79 -11.91 5.62 -3.02
N ASP A 80 -12.40 5.45 -4.25
CA ASP A 80 -12.54 4.13 -4.88
C ASP A 80 -11.21 3.38 -4.99
N LEU A 81 -10.09 4.09 -4.96
CA LEU A 81 -8.76 3.48 -5.04
C LEU A 81 -8.22 3.06 -3.68
N ARG A 82 -8.96 3.28 -2.60
CA ARG A 82 -8.52 2.90 -1.25
C ARG A 82 -8.26 1.39 -1.12
N PRO A 83 -9.11 0.49 -1.65
CA PRO A 83 -8.77 -0.94 -1.64
C PRO A 83 -7.44 -1.25 -2.33
N GLY A 84 -7.11 -0.51 -3.39
CA GLY A 84 -5.83 -0.65 -4.07
C GLY A 84 -4.66 -0.22 -3.19
N LEU A 85 -4.81 0.85 -2.43
CA LEU A 85 -3.79 1.28 -1.48
C LEU A 85 -3.55 0.20 -0.42
N PHE A 86 -4.61 -0.38 0.14
CA PHE A 86 -4.47 -1.48 1.10
C PHE A 86 -3.79 -2.69 0.46
N ALA A 87 -4.17 -3.07 -0.75
CA ALA A 87 -3.56 -4.21 -1.45
C ALA A 87 -2.06 -3.96 -1.68
N LEU A 88 -1.69 -2.76 -2.12
CA LEU A 88 -0.29 -2.38 -2.31
C LEU A 88 0.49 -2.51 -1.01
N LEU A 89 -0.01 -1.91 0.06
CA LEU A 89 0.69 -1.91 1.35
C LEU A 89 0.77 -3.30 1.96
N LEU A 90 -0.28 -4.11 1.83
CA LEU A 90 -0.26 -5.51 2.29
C LEU A 90 0.75 -6.34 1.51
N ALA A 91 0.92 -6.06 0.21
CA ALA A 91 1.90 -6.79 -0.60
C ALA A 91 3.34 -6.49 -0.18
N VAL A 92 3.63 -5.25 0.22
CA VAL A 92 4.99 -4.84 0.56
C VAL A 92 5.31 -4.89 2.05
N ALA A 93 4.30 -4.88 2.92
CA ALA A 93 4.51 -4.85 4.37
C ALA A 93 5.40 -5.98 4.90
N PRO A 94 5.28 -7.25 4.43
CA PRO A 94 6.15 -8.31 4.92
C PRO A 94 7.64 -8.07 4.67
N SER A 95 7.98 -7.25 3.68
CA SER A 95 9.36 -6.93 3.32
C SER A 95 9.75 -5.50 3.67
N SER A 96 8.88 -4.77 4.35
CA SER A 96 9.12 -3.37 4.71
C SER A 96 9.96 -3.25 5.96
N VAL A 97 10.83 -2.25 5.99
CA VAL A 97 11.45 -1.80 7.22
C VAL A 97 10.36 -1.20 8.13
N ASP A 98 10.47 -1.42 9.44
CA ASP A 98 9.47 -0.93 10.38
C ASP A 98 9.37 0.59 10.36
N GLY A 99 8.15 1.10 10.47
CA GLY A 99 7.89 2.53 10.53
C GLY A 99 6.67 2.96 9.73
N LEU A 100 6.48 4.26 9.62
CA LEU A 100 5.41 4.86 8.83
C LEU A 100 5.67 4.59 7.35
N VAL A 101 4.70 4.02 6.65
CA VAL A 101 4.84 3.67 5.22
C VAL A 101 3.92 4.47 4.32
N ALA A 102 2.83 5.02 4.86
CA ALA A 102 1.91 5.82 4.06
C ALA A 102 1.03 6.69 4.94
N THR A 103 0.46 7.71 4.32
CA THR A 103 -0.60 8.53 4.91
C THR A 103 -1.67 8.76 3.86
N SER A 104 -2.91 8.90 4.29
CA SER A 104 -3.99 9.35 3.44
C SER A 104 -4.89 10.30 4.21
N ARG A 105 -5.35 11.35 3.54
CA ARG A 105 -6.29 12.31 4.15
C ARG A 105 -7.22 12.88 3.08
N PRO A 106 -8.44 13.23 3.47
CA PRO A 106 -9.33 13.90 2.52
C PRO A 106 -8.73 15.23 2.05
N VAL A 107 -8.89 15.52 0.75
CA VAL A 107 -8.45 16.81 0.19
C VAL A 107 -9.28 17.95 0.77
N LEU A 108 -10.58 17.69 0.97
CA LEU A 108 -11.50 18.66 1.56
C LEU A 108 -12.04 18.10 2.87
N GLY A 109 -12.28 18.99 3.84
CA GLY A 109 -12.83 18.66 5.13
C GLY A 109 -11.81 18.79 6.26
N ASP A 110 -12.26 18.52 7.47
CA ASP A 110 -11.48 18.71 8.69
C ASP A 110 -10.94 17.40 9.25
N SER A 111 -11.18 16.29 8.59
CA SER A 111 -10.70 14.99 9.05
C SER A 111 -9.18 14.93 9.00
N GLY A 112 -8.58 14.44 10.06
CA GLY A 112 -7.15 14.22 10.11
C GLY A 112 -6.72 13.06 9.22
N PRO A 113 -5.40 12.87 9.06
CA PRO A 113 -4.88 11.79 8.22
C PRO A 113 -5.05 10.43 8.88
N ASP A 114 -5.19 9.40 8.04
CA ASP A 114 -4.94 8.03 8.43
C ASP A 114 -3.46 7.74 8.25
N LEU A 115 -2.88 7.05 9.21
CA LEU A 115 -1.47 6.69 9.23
C LEU A 115 -1.33 5.19 9.05
N TYR A 116 -0.41 4.79 8.17
CA TYR A 116 -0.15 3.40 7.83
C TYR A 116 1.26 3.04 8.27
N PHE A 117 1.37 2.01 9.10
CA PHE A 117 2.65 1.57 9.65
C PHE A 117 2.93 0.12 9.29
N ALA A 118 4.18 -0.19 9.02
CA ALA A 118 4.64 -1.58 8.98
C ALA A 118 5.41 -1.86 10.26
N GLN A 119 5.12 -2.99 10.88
CA GLN A 119 5.85 -3.44 12.06
C GLN A 119 5.92 -4.96 12.04
N SER A 120 7.13 -5.49 12.01
CA SER A 120 7.38 -6.94 11.98
C SER A 120 6.60 -7.65 10.88
N GLY A 121 6.49 -7.00 9.71
CA GLY A 121 5.81 -7.56 8.55
C GLY A 121 4.29 -7.38 8.54
N THR A 122 3.72 -6.75 9.55
CA THR A 122 2.29 -6.52 9.65
C THR A 122 1.97 -5.06 9.38
N LEU A 123 0.87 -4.82 8.66
CA LEU A 123 0.38 -3.48 8.37
C LEU A 123 -0.60 -3.04 9.46
N PHE A 124 -0.38 -1.86 10.01
CA PHE A 124 -1.28 -1.22 10.98
C PHE A 124 -1.78 0.10 10.42
N VAL A 125 -3.04 0.40 10.63
CA VAL A 125 -3.66 1.62 10.12
C VAL A 125 -4.54 2.23 11.20
N GLY A 126 -4.50 3.55 11.33
CA GLY A 126 -5.39 4.26 12.22
C GLY A 126 -5.32 5.76 12.05
N PRO A 127 -6.35 6.49 12.53
CA PRO A 127 -6.32 7.94 12.53
C PRO A 127 -5.21 8.49 13.42
N LEU A 128 -4.75 9.67 13.11
CA LEU A 128 -3.75 10.36 13.92
C LEU A 128 -4.26 10.51 15.38
N GLY A 129 -3.44 10.08 16.33
CA GLY A 129 -3.77 10.20 17.75
C GLY A 129 -4.53 9.01 18.33
N GLU A 130 -4.86 8.01 17.53
CA GLU A 130 -5.54 6.80 17.99
C GLU A 130 -4.66 5.58 17.82
N THR A 131 -4.96 4.51 18.55
CA THR A 131 -4.23 3.26 18.45
C THR A 131 -4.50 2.62 17.08
N PRO A 132 -3.45 2.33 16.29
CA PRO A 132 -3.66 1.69 15.00
C PRO A 132 -4.17 0.26 15.14
N MET A 133 -4.92 -0.17 14.14
CA MET A 133 -5.43 -1.54 14.05
C MET A 133 -4.66 -2.31 12.98
N ALA A 134 -4.40 -3.59 13.25
CA ALA A 134 -3.77 -4.46 12.28
C ALA A 134 -4.71 -4.72 11.10
N VAL A 135 -4.15 -4.73 9.90
CA VAL A 135 -4.88 -5.05 8.68
C VAL A 135 -4.37 -6.38 8.16
N VAL A 136 -5.29 -7.28 7.89
CA VAL A 136 -4.95 -8.61 7.34
C VAL A 136 -5.66 -8.81 6.02
N ALA A 137 -5.08 -9.63 5.16
CA ALA A 137 -5.72 -10.03 3.93
C ALA A 137 -6.72 -11.13 4.22
N ASP A 138 -7.94 -10.98 3.69
CA ASP A 138 -9.01 -11.98 3.79
C ASP A 138 -9.35 -12.40 2.36
N PRO A 139 -9.11 -13.67 1.98
CA PRO A 139 -9.38 -14.11 0.61
C PRO A 139 -10.84 -13.96 0.18
N ALA A 140 -11.77 -13.99 1.13
CA ALA A 140 -13.20 -13.88 0.83
C ALA A 140 -13.67 -12.43 0.71
N ASN A 141 -13.10 -11.52 1.52
CA ASN A 141 -13.62 -10.16 1.69
C ASN A 141 -12.58 -9.07 1.42
N GLY A 142 -11.36 -9.42 1.08
CA GLY A 142 -10.27 -8.45 0.90
C GLY A 142 -9.66 -8.03 2.24
N PRO A 143 -9.06 -6.83 2.32
CA PRO A 143 -8.44 -6.38 3.57
C PRO A 143 -9.45 -6.29 4.71
N ALA A 144 -9.08 -6.79 5.87
CA ALA A 144 -9.92 -6.80 7.06
C ALA A 144 -9.16 -6.20 8.24
N TRP A 145 -9.93 -5.64 9.19
CA TRP A 145 -9.38 -4.96 10.36
C TRP A 145 -9.32 -5.91 11.55
N GLN A 146 -8.23 -5.80 12.32
CA GLN A 146 -8.08 -6.49 13.59
C GLN A 146 -7.52 -5.52 14.62
N ASP A 147 -7.86 -5.73 15.89
CA ASP A 147 -7.28 -4.95 16.96
C ASP A 147 -5.76 -5.16 17.01
N ALA A 148 -5.01 -4.07 17.12
CA ALA A 148 -3.55 -4.14 17.21
C ALA A 148 -3.07 -4.64 18.56
N ALA A 149 -3.86 -4.47 19.62
CA ALA A 149 -3.50 -4.89 20.95
C ALA A 149 -3.71 -6.40 21.12
N PRO A 150 -2.81 -7.08 21.79
CA PRO A 150 -2.99 -8.48 22.12
C PRO A 150 -4.11 -8.68 23.12
#